data_1cca2effdf2de8b9b7b45880d444b842
#
_entry.id   1cca2effdf2de8b9b7b45880d444b842
#
_cell.length_a   1.000
_cell.length_b   1.000
_cell.length_c   1.000
_cell.angle_alpha   90.00
_cell.angle_beta   90.00
_cell.angle_gamma   90.00
#
_symmetry.space_group_name_H-M   'P 1'
#
loop_
_entity.id
_entity.type
_entity.pdbx_description
1 polymer ?
#
loop_
_entity_poly.entity_id
_entity_poly.type
_entity_poly.pdbx_seq_one_letter_code
_entity_poly.pdbx_strand_id
1 'polypeptide(L)'
;MLTNEDYLIMSSQVIEGVVNFSNVTKHDVFNGQDTGTFSMTITMSDDDAATLAAQGVKIKEYEGSKQRKFKSKYAISMYDAEGDRYNGEVPYNSRVRLKFKTGPAHPVHGTPVYLEAVKVLEEAEASAEAADF
;
A
#
# COMPACT_ATOMS: atom_id res chain seq x y z
N MET A 1 29.31 13.44 8.17
CA MET A 1 28.67 12.38 8.97
C MET A 1 27.17 12.48 8.82
N LEU A 2 26.52 11.40 8.48
CA LEU A 2 25.06 11.37 8.41
C LEU A 2 24.49 11.47 9.83
N THR A 3 23.51 12.32 10.00
CA THR A 3 22.80 12.43 11.26
C THR A 3 21.73 11.34 11.35
N ASN A 4 21.19 11.09 12.54
CA ASN A 4 20.07 10.17 12.70
C ASN A 4 18.85 10.62 11.89
N GLU A 5 18.72 11.92 11.69
CA GLU A 5 17.61 12.49 10.91
C GLU A 5 17.66 12.08 9.44
N ASP A 6 18.86 12.01 8.87
CA ASP A 6 19.03 11.57 7.48
C ASP A 6 18.59 10.12 7.32
N TYR A 7 18.91 9.28 8.29
CA TYR A 7 18.45 7.89 8.28
C TYR A 7 16.93 7.79 8.47
N LEU A 8 16.36 8.64 9.32
CA LEU A 8 14.92 8.64 9.57
C LEU A 8 14.12 9.02 8.33
N ILE A 9 14.62 10.01 7.55
CA ILE A 9 13.99 10.42 6.29
C ILE A 9 13.95 9.25 5.31
N MET A 10 14.96 8.40 5.31
CA MET A 10 15.07 7.25 4.42
C MET A 10 14.54 5.97 5.05
N SER A 11 14.10 6.03 6.30
CA SER A 11 13.59 4.86 7.00
C SER A 11 12.24 4.44 6.48
N SER A 12 12.01 3.13 6.48
CA SER A 12 10.72 2.57 6.14
C SER A 12 9.70 2.88 7.22
N GLN A 13 8.48 3.09 6.79
CA GLN A 13 7.33 3.30 7.65
C GLN A 13 6.38 2.13 7.51
N VAL A 14 5.52 1.95 8.48
CA VAL A 14 4.52 0.87 8.50
C VAL A 14 3.14 1.47 8.72
N ILE A 15 2.17 0.98 7.97
CA ILE A 15 0.77 1.36 8.10
C ILE A 15 -0.11 0.14 7.93
N GLU A 16 -1.23 0.10 8.62
CA GLU A 16 -2.23 -0.96 8.47
C GLU A 16 -3.47 -0.42 7.79
N GLY A 17 -4.14 -1.30 7.07
CA GLY A 17 -5.37 -0.94 6.39
C GLY A 17 -6.06 -2.14 5.79
N VAL A 18 -7.12 -1.85 5.04
CA VAL A 18 -7.96 -2.85 4.38
C VAL A 18 -7.79 -2.70 2.87
N VAL A 19 -7.57 -3.81 2.18
CA VAL A 19 -7.32 -3.81 0.74
C VAL A 19 -8.56 -3.42 -0.05
N ASN A 20 -8.42 -2.38 -0.88
CA ASN A 20 -9.42 -2.02 -1.89
C ASN A 20 -9.05 -2.59 -3.25
N PHE A 21 -7.76 -2.60 -3.56
CA PHE A 21 -7.28 -3.05 -4.86
C PHE A 21 -5.84 -3.55 -4.71
N SER A 22 -5.52 -4.67 -5.39
CA SER A 22 -4.20 -5.30 -5.30
C SER A 22 -3.70 -5.68 -6.68
N ASN A 23 -2.52 -5.20 -7.05
CA ASN A 23 -1.76 -5.60 -8.23
C ASN A 23 -0.31 -5.84 -7.81
N VAL A 24 -0.11 -6.85 -6.95
CA VAL A 24 1.22 -7.18 -6.43
C VAL A 24 1.91 -8.29 -7.21
N THR A 25 1.18 -9.03 -8.05
CA THR A 25 1.74 -10.09 -8.90
C THR A 25 1.92 -9.66 -10.35
N LYS A 26 1.34 -8.54 -10.74
CA LYS A 26 1.43 -8.00 -12.10
C LYS A 26 1.41 -6.48 -12.05
N HIS A 27 1.89 -5.85 -13.11
CA HIS A 27 1.86 -4.39 -13.20
C HIS A 27 0.46 -3.84 -13.39
N ASP A 28 0.25 -2.61 -12.92
CA ASP A 28 -0.94 -1.85 -13.26
C ASP A 28 -1.01 -1.60 -14.77
N VAL A 29 -2.22 -1.54 -15.29
CA VAL A 29 -2.47 -1.18 -16.68
C VAL A 29 -3.28 0.10 -16.71
N PHE A 30 -2.85 1.05 -17.54
CA PHE A 30 -3.56 2.32 -17.74
C PHE A 30 -3.72 2.57 -19.23
N ASN A 31 -4.95 2.77 -19.67
CA ASN A 31 -5.30 2.95 -21.09
C ASN A 31 -4.73 1.82 -21.97
N GLY A 32 -4.79 0.59 -21.49
CA GLY A 32 -4.29 -0.58 -22.21
C GLY A 32 -2.79 -0.74 -22.22
N GLN A 33 -2.06 0.11 -21.51
CA GLN A 33 -0.59 0.05 -21.44
C GLN A 33 -0.09 -0.31 -20.06
N ASP A 34 0.95 -1.14 -20.02
CA ASP A 34 1.64 -1.51 -18.79
C ASP A 34 2.33 -0.26 -18.22
N THR A 35 2.05 0.06 -16.96
CA THR A 35 2.64 1.22 -16.28
C THR A 35 4.05 0.95 -15.75
N GLY A 36 4.48 -0.31 -15.71
CA GLY A 36 5.76 -0.70 -15.11
C GLY A 36 5.75 -0.69 -13.59
N THR A 37 4.58 -0.58 -12.95
CA THR A 37 4.49 -0.52 -11.50
C THR A 37 3.51 -1.54 -10.93
N PHE A 38 3.90 -2.12 -9.80
CA PHE A 38 3.00 -2.86 -8.91
C PHE A 38 2.34 -1.88 -7.96
N SER A 39 1.18 -2.23 -7.41
CA SER A 39 0.50 -1.36 -6.47
C SER A 39 -0.44 -2.09 -5.53
N MET A 40 -0.79 -1.41 -4.45
CA MET A 40 -1.87 -1.80 -3.55
C MET A 40 -2.56 -0.56 -3.04
N THR A 41 -3.89 -0.51 -3.15
CA THR A 41 -4.70 0.57 -2.61
C THR A 41 -5.38 0.07 -1.34
N ILE A 42 -5.23 0.82 -0.26
CA ILE A 42 -5.84 0.47 1.03
C ILE A 42 -6.73 1.60 1.54
N THR A 43 -7.72 1.20 2.34
CA THR A 43 -8.47 2.11 3.22
C THR A 43 -7.79 2.10 4.58
N MET A 44 -7.55 3.26 5.13
CA MET A 44 -6.86 3.44 6.40
C MET A 44 -7.73 4.22 7.38
N SER A 45 -7.35 4.19 8.66
CA SER A 45 -8.01 4.99 9.70
C SER A 45 -7.78 6.48 9.45
N ASP A 46 -8.64 7.31 10.05
CA ASP A 46 -8.48 8.77 9.97
C ASP A 46 -7.17 9.22 10.61
N ASP A 47 -6.73 8.54 11.67
CA ASP A 47 -5.46 8.86 12.33
C ASP A 47 -4.27 8.57 11.41
N ASP A 48 -4.27 7.43 10.75
CA ASP A 48 -3.21 7.08 9.80
C ASP A 48 -3.21 8.01 8.60
N ALA A 49 -4.38 8.35 8.10
CA ALA A 49 -4.51 9.31 7.00
C ALA A 49 -3.95 10.68 7.40
N ALA A 50 -4.25 11.14 8.61
CA ALA A 50 -3.72 12.41 9.12
C ALA A 50 -2.19 12.37 9.24
N THR A 51 -1.63 11.25 9.69
CA THR A 51 -0.18 11.08 9.80
C THR A 51 0.49 11.17 8.43
N LEU A 52 -0.07 10.54 7.41
CA LEU A 52 0.45 10.63 6.05
C LEU A 52 0.26 12.02 5.47
N ALA A 53 -0.89 12.63 5.68
CA ALA A 53 -1.16 13.99 5.19
C ALA A 53 -0.18 15.00 5.79
N ALA A 54 0.21 14.83 7.04
CA ALA A 54 1.21 15.67 7.70
C ALA A 54 2.58 15.56 7.05
N GLN A 55 2.85 14.45 6.34
CA GLN A 55 4.08 14.25 5.57
C GLN A 55 3.97 14.75 4.13
N GLY A 56 2.84 15.34 3.76
CA GLY A 56 2.60 15.83 2.41
C GLY A 56 2.02 14.78 1.45
N VAL A 57 1.65 13.61 1.96
CA VAL A 57 1.03 12.57 1.15
C VAL A 57 -0.43 12.93 0.87
N LYS A 58 -0.84 12.88 -0.38
CA LYS A 58 -2.23 13.15 -0.76
C LYS A 58 -3.09 11.94 -0.48
N ILE A 59 -4.15 12.14 0.29
CA ILE A 59 -5.09 11.08 0.66
C ILE A 59 -6.37 11.29 -0.13
N LYS A 60 -6.84 10.21 -0.77
CA LYS A 60 -8.12 10.21 -1.47
C LYS A 60 -9.23 9.89 -0.48
N GLU A 61 -10.29 10.68 -0.53
CA GLU A 61 -11.49 10.39 0.23
C GLU A 61 -12.57 9.89 -0.73
N TYR A 62 -13.14 8.74 -0.40
CA TYR A 62 -14.19 8.12 -1.19
C TYR A 62 -15.26 7.55 -0.27
N GLU A 63 -16.46 8.06 -0.37
CA GLU A 63 -17.61 7.64 0.47
C GLU A 63 -17.28 7.61 1.96
N GLY A 64 -16.55 8.63 2.43
CA GLY A 64 -16.15 8.75 3.84
C GLY A 64 -14.92 7.93 4.22
N SER A 65 -14.37 7.15 3.31
CA SER A 65 -13.18 6.34 3.56
C SER A 65 -11.92 7.06 3.08
N LYS A 66 -10.86 6.95 3.86
CA LYS A 66 -9.54 7.50 3.52
C LYS A 66 -8.73 6.43 2.81
N GLN A 67 -8.32 6.69 1.57
CA GLN A 67 -7.64 5.71 0.72
C GLN A 67 -6.34 6.28 0.16
N ARG A 68 -5.38 5.39 -0.06
CA ARG A 68 -4.15 5.73 -0.77
C ARG A 68 -3.65 4.52 -1.55
N LYS A 69 -3.16 4.79 -2.75
CA LYS A 69 -2.47 3.80 -3.59
C LYS A 69 -0.97 3.88 -3.34
N PHE A 70 -0.38 2.76 -2.97
CA PHE A 70 1.06 2.60 -2.77
C PHE A 70 1.63 1.87 -3.97
N LYS A 71 2.70 2.38 -4.56
CA LYS A 71 3.28 1.87 -5.80
C LYS A 71 4.71 1.39 -5.62
N SER A 72 5.15 0.48 -6.49
CA SER A 72 6.53 0.04 -6.57
C SER A 72 6.91 -0.29 -8.01
N LYS A 73 8.10 0.12 -8.42
CA LYS A 73 8.69 -0.29 -9.71
C LYS A 73 9.27 -1.69 -9.63
N TYR A 74 9.46 -2.21 -8.43
CA TYR A 74 10.09 -3.50 -8.17
C TYR A 74 9.08 -4.46 -7.58
N ALA A 75 9.36 -5.76 -7.69
CA ALA A 75 8.54 -6.78 -7.07
C ALA A 75 8.39 -6.52 -5.58
N ILE A 76 7.16 -6.63 -5.08
CA ILE A 76 6.83 -6.37 -3.69
C ILE A 76 7.02 -7.66 -2.90
N SER A 77 7.71 -7.58 -1.76
CA SER A 77 7.86 -8.72 -0.86
C SER A 77 6.56 -8.98 -0.12
N MET A 78 6.04 -10.20 -0.24
CA MET A 78 4.73 -10.56 0.32
C MET A 78 4.90 -11.61 1.42
N TYR A 79 4.22 -11.40 2.54
CA TYR A 79 4.27 -12.30 3.70
C TYR A 79 2.87 -12.54 4.25
N ASP A 80 2.66 -13.71 4.86
CA ASP A 80 1.45 -13.98 5.63
C ASP A 80 1.61 -13.51 7.09
N ALA A 81 0.58 -13.73 7.91
CA ALA A 81 0.59 -13.26 9.31
C ALA A 81 1.69 -13.91 10.14
N GLU A 82 2.14 -15.10 9.77
CA GLU A 82 3.22 -15.82 10.45
C GLU A 82 4.61 -15.44 9.95
N GLY A 83 4.70 -14.58 8.91
CA GLY A 83 5.95 -14.17 8.33
C GLY A 83 6.47 -15.07 7.22
N ASP A 84 5.69 -16.06 6.80
CA ASP A 84 6.01 -16.92 5.67
C ASP A 84 5.64 -16.23 4.36
N ARG A 85 6.20 -16.72 3.27
CA ARG A 85 5.96 -16.12 1.96
C ARG A 85 4.48 -16.28 1.54
N TYR A 86 3.89 -15.17 1.14
CA TYR A 86 2.53 -15.13 0.61
C TYR A 86 2.57 -15.11 -0.92
N ASN A 87 1.79 -15.97 -1.56
CA ASN A 87 1.72 -16.06 -3.02
C ASN A 87 0.36 -15.61 -3.53
N GLY A 88 0.37 -14.90 -4.66
CA GLY A 88 -0.84 -14.45 -5.33
C GLY A 88 -1.28 -13.05 -4.93
N GLU A 89 -2.38 -12.61 -5.51
CA GLU A 89 -2.98 -11.32 -5.19
C GLU A 89 -3.72 -11.39 -3.85
N VAL A 90 -3.79 -10.26 -3.17
CA VAL A 90 -4.49 -10.19 -1.89
C VAL A 90 -5.96 -9.90 -2.15
N PRO A 91 -6.88 -10.71 -1.59
CA PRO A 91 -8.31 -10.49 -1.81
C PRO A 91 -8.78 -9.13 -1.30
N TYR A 92 -9.79 -8.57 -1.97
CA TYR A 92 -10.48 -7.38 -1.53
C TYR A 92 -10.96 -7.55 -0.08
N ASN A 93 -10.83 -6.49 0.70
CA ASN A 93 -11.27 -6.45 2.09
C ASN A 93 -10.37 -7.22 3.08
N SER A 94 -9.23 -7.72 2.63
CA SER A 94 -8.23 -8.31 3.51
C SER A 94 -7.57 -7.23 4.34
N ARG A 95 -7.18 -7.56 5.57
CA ARG A 95 -6.42 -6.64 6.42
C ARG A 95 -4.93 -6.88 6.22
N VAL A 96 -4.20 -5.79 5.98
CA VAL A 96 -2.77 -5.84 5.65
C VAL A 96 -1.97 -4.82 6.43
N ARG A 97 -0.68 -5.07 6.51
CA ARG A 97 0.32 -4.11 6.99
C ARG A 97 1.27 -3.83 5.84
N LEU A 98 1.43 -2.57 5.50
CA LEU A 98 2.31 -2.15 4.43
C LEU A 98 3.59 -1.56 5.01
N LYS A 99 4.73 -1.93 4.43
CA LYS A 99 6.01 -1.29 4.68
C LYS A 99 6.32 -0.44 3.46
N PHE A 100 6.60 0.84 3.67
CA PHE A 100 6.78 1.79 2.59
C PHE A 100 7.79 2.87 2.96
N LYS A 101 8.25 3.59 1.95
CA LYS A 101 9.07 4.79 2.11
C LYS A 101 8.41 5.97 1.43
N THR A 102 8.67 7.17 1.94
CA THR A 102 8.28 8.39 1.25
C THR A 102 9.45 8.91 0.45
N GLY A 103 9.16 9.52 -0.70
CA GLY A 103 10.17 10.19 -1.52
C GLY A 103 10.12 11.71 -1.34
N PRO A 104 10.93 12.44 -2.13
CA PRO A 104 10.92 13.91 -2.11
C PRO A 104 9.55 14.44 -2.51
N ALA A 105 9.09 15.48 -1.80
CA ALA A 105 7.82 16.11 -2.10
C ALA A 105 7.81 16.73 -3.51
N HIS A 106 6.75 16.47 -4.26
CA HIS A 106 6.55 17.05 -5.58
C HIS A 106 5.56 18.22 -5.47
N PRO A 107 5.83 19.37 -6.13
CA PRO A 107 4.96 20.56 -5.99
C PRO A 107 3.50 20.31 -6.43
N VAL A 108 3.27 19.41 -7.37
CA VAL A 108 1.94 19.11 -7.90
C VAL A 108 1.34 17.85 -7.31
N HIS A 109 2.15 16.80 -7.18
CA HIS A 109 1.66 15.47 -6.79
C HIS A 109 1.83 15.14 -5.31
N GLY A 110 2.46 16.03 -4.54
CA GLY A 110 2.72 15.81 -3.13
C GLY A 110 3.85 14.81 -2.88
N THR A 111 3.92 14.29 -1.67
CA THR A 111 4.93 13.33 -1.28
C THR A 111 4.56 11.94 -1.78
N PRO A 112 5.40 11.31 -2.62
CA PRO A 112 5.12 9.95 -3.10
C PRO A 112 5.35 8.91 -2.00
N VAL A 113 4.67 7.78 -2.11
CA VAL A 113 4.84 6.63 -1.23
C VAL A 113 5.23 5.42 -2.07
N TYR A 114 6.32 4.77 -1.71
CA TYR A 114 6.87 3.63 -2.42
C TYR A 114 6.72 2.37 -1.58
N LEU A 115 5.95 1.42 -2.10
CA LEU A 115 5.67 0.17 -1.39
C LEU A 115 6.88 -0.75 -1.45
N GLU A 116 7.27 -1.29 -0.30
CA GLU A 116 8.39 -2.22 -0.20
C GLU A 116 7.92 -3.65 0.08
N ALA A 117 7.00 -3.80 1.03
CA ALA A 117 6.55 -5.11 1.48
C ALA A 117 5.12 -5.06 1.98
N VAL A 118 4.44 -6.19 1.93
CA VAL A 118 3.08 -6.35 2.44
C VAL A 118 3.03 -7.59 3.32
N LYS A 119 2.43 -7.45 4.50
CA LYS A 119 2.11 -8.57 5.37
C LYS A 119 0.59 -8.70 5.41
N VAL A 120 0.08 -9.85 5.01
CA VAL A 120 -1.36 -10.12 5.03
C VAL A 120 -1.70 -10.60 6.43
N LEU A 121 -2.34 -9.74 7.22
CA LEU A 121 -2.67 -10.03 8.61
C LEU A 121 -3.91 -10.92 8.72
N GLU A 122 -4.87 -10.70 7.84
CA GLU A 122 -6.14 -11.41 7.86
C GLU A 122 -6.69 -11.42 6.45
N GLU A 123 -6.68 -12.60 5.82
CA GLU A 123 -7.16 -12.76 4.45
C GLU A 123 -8.68 -12.81 4.42
N ALA A 124 -9.29 -12.00 3.56
CA ALA A 124 -10.73 -12.01 3.39
C ALA A 124 -11.18 -13.26 2.65
N GLU A 125 -12.36 -13.80 3.03
CA GLU A 125 -12.94 -14.99 2.44
C GLU A 125 -13.78 -14.64 1.21
N ALA A 126 -13.21 -13.88 0.27
CA ALA A 126 -13.93 -13.47 -0.95
C ALA A 126 -14.40 -14.66 -1.76
N SER A 127 -13.63 -15.75 -1.78
CA SER A 127 -14.00 -16.97 -2.51
C SER A 127 -15.19 -17.69 -1.89
N ALA A 128 -15.35 -17.61 -0.56
CA ALA A 128 -16.50 -18.19 0.12
C ALA A 128 -17.79 -17.47 -0.25
N GLU A 129 -17.75 -16.16 -0.36
CA GLU A 129 -18.91 -15.38 -0.82
C GLU A 129 -19.30 -15.73 -2.25
N ALA A 130 -18.33 -15.91 -3.11
CA ALA A 130 -18.58 -16.30 -4.49
C ALA A 130 -19.23 -17.67 -4.58
N ALA A 131 -18.95 -18.55 -3.64
CA ALA A 131 -19.51 -19.90 -3.60
C ALA A 131 -20.95 -19.95 -3.10
N ASP A 132 -21.43 -18.88 -2.50
CA ASP A 132 -22.78 -18.81 -1.92
C ASP A 132 -23.87 -18.49 -2.93
N PHE A 133 -23.56 -18.42 -4.18
CA PHE A 133 -24.57 -18.19 -5.23
C PHE A 133 -25.43 -19.42 -5.48
#